data_c2956a5ce64323cf0e77242738492e18
#
_entry.id   c2956a5ce64323cf0e77242738492e18
#
_cell.length_a   1.000
_cell.length_b   1.000
_cell.length_c   1.000
_cell.angle_alpha   90.00
_cell.angle_beta   90.00
_cell.angle_gamma   90.00
#
_symmetry.space_group_name_H-M   'P 1'
#
loop_
_entity.id
_entity.type
_entity.pdbx_description
1 polymer ?
#
loop_
_entity_poly.entity_id
_entity_poly.type
_entity_poly.pdbx_seq_one_letter_code
_entity_poly.pdbx_strand_id
1 'polypeptide(L)'
;MSTIKPIQVGLLGIGTVGSGTFSVLARNGAEITRRAGREIQIAMVADLNTKRAEEIVAGRAKVTANADDIINNPDIDIVVELIGGYTVAKTLVLKAIAAGKHVVTANKALLATHGNEIFAAARQAGVMVAFEAAVAGGIPIIKALREG
;
A
#
# COMPACT_ATOMS: atom_id res chain seq x y z
N MET A 1 2.17 -5.33 -29.61
CA MET A 1 1.41 -4.61 -28.58
C MET A 1 2.24 -4.47 -27.32
N SER A 2 2.48 -3.26 -26.90
CA SER A 2 3.14 -3.05 -25.63
C SER A 2 2.13 -3.33 -24.50
N THR A 3 2.43 -4.29 -23.66
CA THR A 3 1.66 -4.54 -22.44
C THR A 3 2.09 -3.51 -21.40
N ILE A 4 1.12 -2.74 -20.91
CA ILE A 4 1.38 -1.83 -19.80
C ILE A 4 1.65 -2.67 -18.56
N LYS A 5 2.79 -2.41 -17.92
CA LYS A 5 3.20 -3.13 -16.72
C LYS A 5 2.18 -2.90 -15.60
N PRO A 6 1.74 -3.94 -14.87
CA PRO A 6 0.86 -3.77 -13.72
C PRO A 6 1.48 -2.87 -12.66
N ILE A 7 0.63 -2.15 -11.94
CA ILE A 7 1.06 -1.39 -10.79
C ILE A 7 1.26 -2.36 -9.64
N GLN A 8 2.44 -2.32 -9.03
CA GLN A 8 2.80 -3.25 -7.97
C GLN A 8 2.59 -2.59 -6.60
N VAL A 9 1.80 -3.24 -5.77
CA VAL A 9 1.44 -2.75 -4.44
C VAL A 9 2.06 -3.65 -3.38
N GLY A 10 2.64 -3.04 -2.35
CA GLY A 10 3.07 -3.72 -1.15
C GLY A 10 2.17 -3.36 0.02
N LEU A 11 1.66 -4.37 0.72
CA LEU A 11 0.85 -4.17 1.93
C LEU A 11 1.72 -4.29 3.17
N LEU A 12 1.65 -3.30 4.04
CA LEU A 12 2.24 -3.35 5.38
C LEU A 12 1.12 -3.67 6.37
N GLY A 13 1.07 -4.91 6.81
CA GLY A 13 0.03 -5.42 7.69
C GLY A 13 -1.11 -6.11 6.94
N ILE A 14 -1.46 -7.31 7.38
CA ILE A 14 -2.56 -8.08 6.79
C ILE A 14 -3.56 -8.54 7.87
N GLY A 15 -3.79 -7.68 8.88
CA GLY A 15 -4.85 -7.89 9.86
C GLY A 15 -6.23 -7.81 9.20
N THR A 16 -7.25 -7.49 9.98
CA THR A 16 -8.64 -7.45 9.46
C THR A 16 -8.79 -6.52 8.26
N VAL A 17 -8.25 -5.29 8.35
CA VAL A 17 -8.34 -4.32 7.24
C VAL A 17 -7.48 -4.76 6.07
N GLY A 18 -6.26 -5.22 6.33
CA GLY A 18 -5.35 -5.67 5.28
C GLY A 18 -5.85 -6.87 4.51
N SER A 19 -6.44 -7.86 5.20
CA SER A 19 -7.03 -9.02 4.53
C SER A 19 -8.25 -8.62 3.72
N GLY A 20 -9.06 -7.69 4.22
CA GLY A 20 -10.19 -7.14 3.48
C GLY A 20 -9.75 -6.42 2.21
N THR A 21 -8.72 -5.59 2.32
CA THR A 21 -8.13 -4.89 1.17
C THR A 21 -7.62 -5.88 0.13
N PHE A 22 -6.89 -6.89 0.55
CA PHE A 22 -6.38 -7.93 -0.34
C PHE A 22 -7.52 -8.64 -1.07
N SER A 23 -8.56 -9.03 -0.34
CA SER A 23 -9.71 -9.73 -0.91
C SER A 23 -10.48 -8.87 -1.92
N VAL A 24 -10.68 -7.58 -1.61
CA VAL A 24 -11.39 -6.66 -2.50
C VAL A 24 -10.61 -6.46 -3.79
N LEU A 25 -9.31 -6.24 -3.71
CA LEU A 25 -8.48 -6.05 -4.91
C LEU A 25 -8.44 -7.32 -5.75
N ALA A 26 -8.42 -8.49 -5.12
CA ALA A 26 -8.44 -9.76 -5.84
C ALA A 26 -9.78 -10.01 -6.53
N ARG A 27 -10.92 -9.75 -5.82
CA ARG A 27 -12.26 -9.98 -6.39
C ARG A 27 -12.64 -8.99 -7.47
N ASN A 28 -12.27 -7.74 -7.30
CA ASN A 28 -12.69 -6.66 -8.18
C ASN A 28 -11.59 -6.22 -9.16
N GLY A 29 -10.64 -7.11 -9.42
CA GLY A 29 -9.49 -6.79 -10.25
C GLY A 29 -9.83 -6.21 -11.62
N ALA A 30 -10.80 -6.82 -12.31
CA ALA A 30 -11.21 -6.36 -13.64
C ALA A 30 -11.83 -4.95 -13.60
N GLU A 31 -12.69 -4.68 -12.63
CA GLU A 31 -13.31 -3.37 -12.46
C GLU A 31 -12.28 -2.30 -12.10
N ILE A 32 -11.36 -2.64 -11.20
CA ILE A 32 -10.30 -1.74 -10.76
C ILE A 32 -9.36 -1.43 -11.93
N THR A 33 -8.99 -2.44 -12.71
CA THR A 33 -8.17 -2.28 -13.91
C THR A 33 -8.82 -1.32 -14.89
N ARG A 34 -10.11 -1.48 -15.11
CA ARG A 34 -10.86 -0.64 -16.03
C ARG A 34 -10.87 0.82 -15.57
N ARG A 35 -11.06 1.08 -14.28
CA ARG A 35 -11.06 2.42 -13.72
C ARG A 35 -9.69 3.07 -13.66
N ALA A 36 -8.68 2.29 -13.31
CA ALA A 36 -7.31 2.78 -13.20
C ALA A 36 -6.60 2.89 -14.55
N GLY A 37 -7.07 2.17 -15.56
CA GLY A 37 -6.39 2.07 -16.84
C GLY A 37 -5.21 1.10 -16.85
N ARG A 38 -4.91 0.49 -15.70
CA ARG A 38 -3.82 -0.49 -15.53
C ARG A 38 -4.24 -1.51 -14.49
N GLU A 39 -3.74 -2.72 -14.65
CA GLU A 39 -3.91 -3.74 -13.61
C GLU A 39 -3.19 -3.32 -12.33
N ILE A 40 -3.82 -3.54 -11.19
CA ILE A 40 -3.24 -3.32 -9.87
C ILE A 40 -3.04 -4.68 -9.23
N GLN A 41 -1.81 -4.95 -8.80
CA GLN A 41 -1.43 -6.25 -8.29
C GLN A 41 -0.78 -6.08 -6.91
N ILE A 42 -1.26 -6.82 -5.91
CA ILE A 42 -0.58 -6.88 -4.63
C ILE A 42 0.55 -7.90 -4.78
N ALA A 43 1.77 -7.40 -4.89
CA ALA A 43 2.94 -8.22 -5.14
C ALA A 43 3.54 -8.79 -3.87
N MET A 44 3.51 -8.02 -2.78
CA MET A 44 4.12 -8.41 -1.51
C MET A 44 3.26 -7.98 -0.33
N VAL A 45 3.33 -8.77 0.72
CA VAL A 45 2.68 -8.49 2.01
C VAL A 45 3.71 -8.66 3.12
N ALA A 46 3.82 -7.69 4.00
CA ALA A 46 4.65 -7.77 5.20
C ALA A 46 3.76 -7.87 6.45
N ASP A 47 4.01 -8.88 7.24
CA ASP A 47 3.33 -9.07 8.52
C ASP A 47 4.21 -9.90 9.45
N LEU A 48 4.19 -9.58 10.73
CA LEU A 48 4.96 -10.35 11.72
C LEU A 48 4.41 -11.78 11.84
N ASN A 49 3.13 -11.98 11.62
CA ASN A 49 2.52 -13.30 11.56
C ASN A 49 2.52 -13.81 10.11
N THR A 50 3.66 -14.27 9.66
CA THR A 50 3.85 -14.73 8.28
C THR A 50 2.99 -15.95 7.95
N LYS A 51 2.76 -16.84 8.90
CA LYS A 51 1.92 -18.02 8.70
C LYS A 51 0.49 -17.62 8.32
N ARG A 52 -0.09 -16.69 9.09
CA ARG A 52 -1.44 -16.20 8.81
C ARG A 52 -1.48 -15.45 7.48
N ALA A 53 -0.45 -14.65 7.20
CA ALA A 53 -0.35 -13.92 5.94
C ALA A 53 -0.33 -14.87 4.76
N GLU A 54 0.45 -15.95 4.82
CA GLU A 54 0.52 -16.94 3.75
C GLU A 54 -0.81 -17.66 3.53
N GLU A 55 -1.54 -17.95 4.61
CA GLU A 55 -2.88 -18.53 4.50
C GLU A 55 -3.84 -17.59 3.78
N ILE A 56 -3.80 -16.31 4.08
CA ILE A 56 -4.68 -15.30 3.47
C ILE A 56 -4.35 -15.08 2.00
N VAL A 57 -3.08 -14.92 1.66
CA VAL A 57 -2.69 -14.64 0.28
C VAL A 57 -2.75 -15.87 -0.61
N ALA A 58 -2.64 -17.06 -0.03
CA ALA A 58 -2.79 -18.35 -0.74
C ALA A 58 -1.91 -18.43 -2.00
N GLY A 59 -0.65 -18.01 -1.89
CA GLY A 59 0.32 -18.04 -2.99
C GLY A 59 0.19 -16.91 -4.01
N ARG A 60 -0.78 -16.02 -3.84
CA ARG A 60 -1.01 -14.92 -4.81
C ARG A 60 -0.11 -13.70 -4.60
N ALA A 61 0.63 -13.66 -3.52
CA ALA A 61 1.58 -12.59 -3.21
C ALA A 61 2.73 -13.18 -2.40
N LYS A 62 3.87 -12.51 -2.46
CA LYS A 62 5.02 -12.88 -1.64
C LYS A 62 4.83 -12.36 -0.23
N VAL A 63 5.14 -13.16 0.77
CA VAL A 63 5.03 -12.81 2.19
C VAL A 63 6.40 -12.62 2.80
N THR A 64 6.55 -11.58 3.61
CA THR A 64 7.77 -11.32 4.36
C THR A 64 7.44 -10.88 5.79
N ALA A 65 8.33 -11.12 6.73
CA ALA A 65 8.24 -10.57 8.07
C ALA A 65 8.86 -9.18 8.18
N ASN A 66 9.59 -8.73 7.15
CA ASN A 66 10.33 -7.49 7.18
C ASN A 66 9.76 -6.47 6.19
N ALA A 67 9.19 -5.39 6.70
CA ALA A 67 8.63 -4.32 5.89
C ALA A 67 9.67 -3.67 4.95
N ASP A 68 10.94 -3.67 5.32
CA ASP A 68 12.00 -3.11 4.48
C ASP A 68 12.15 -3.88 3.16
N ASP A 69 11.77 -5.15 3.11
CA ASP A 69 11.78 -5.90 1.85
C ASP A 69 10.81 -5.30 0.83
N ILE A 70 9.72 -4.73 1.29
CA ILE A 70 8.76 -4.01 0.43
C ILE A 70 9.29 -2.62 0.09
N ILE A 71 9.72 -1.88 1.09
CA ILE A 71 10.13 -0.48 0.95
C ILE A 71 11.32 -0.35 0.02
N ASN A 72 12.27 -1.29 0.10
CA ASN A 72 13.48 -1.26 -0.72
C ASN A 72 13.35 -1.99 -2.05
N ASN A 73 12.19 -2.58 -2.34
CA ASN A 73 11.98 -3.28 -3.60
C ASN A 73 11.68 -2.26 -4.71
N PRO A 74 12.55 -2.13 -5.73
CA PRO A 74 12.35 -1.16 -6.79
C PRO A 74 11.13 -1.44 -7.67
N ASP A 75 10.60 -2.65 -7.62
CA ASP A 75 9.42 -3.02 -8.40
C ASP A 75 8.10 -2.64 -7.74
N ILE A 76 8.13 -2.23 -6.47
CA ILE A 76 6.92 -1.79 -5.75
C ILE A 76 6.70 -0.30 -6.02
N ASP A 77 5.51 0.05 -6.48
CA ASP A 77 5.12 1.42 -6.82
C ASP A 77 4.40 2.13 -5.68
N ILE A 78 3.55 1.39 -4.97
CA ILE A 78 2.67 1.93 -3.93
C ILE A 78 2.79 1.07 -2.67
N VAL A 79 2.93 1.72 -1.54
CA VAL A 79 2.90 1.07 -0.22
C VAL A 79 1.58 1.42 0.47
N VAL A 80 0.83 0.40 0.89
CA VAL A 80 -0.40 0.58 1.66
C VAL A 80 -0.12 0.22 3.11
N GLU A 81 -0.26 1.19 4.01
CA GLU A 81 0.04 1.02 5.43
C GLU A 81 -1.24 0.76 6.21
N LEU A 82 -1.35 -0.41 6.83
CA LEU A 82 -2.52 -0.88 7.56
C LEU A 82 -2.14 -1.49 8.91
N ILE A 83 -0.99 -1.08 9.46
CA ILE A 83 -0.44 -1.68 10.68
C ILE A 83 -1.21 -1.22 11.92
N GLY A 84 -1.64 0.03 11.94
CA GLY A 84 -2.22 0.65 13.13
C GLY A 84 -1.14 1.24 14.06
N GLY A 85 -1.57 2.04 15.05
CA GLY A 85 -0.65 2.79 15.88
C GLY A 85 0.04 3.91 15.11
N TYR A 86 0.97 4.61 15.74
CA TYR A 86 1.65 5.71 15.03
C TYR A 86 3.17 5.69 15.13
N THR A 87 3.74 4.89 16.01
CA THR A 87 5.21 4.87 16.19
C THR A 87 5.90 4.13 15.05
N VAL A 88 5.58 2.86 14.87
CA VAL A 88 6.16 2.03 13.81
C VAL A 88 5.64 2.49 12.44
N ALA A 89 4.36 2.78 12.35
CA ALA A 89 3.74 3.23 11.11
C ALA A 89 4.39 4.52 10.58
N LYS A 90 4.67 5.49 11.45
CA LYS A 90 5.37 6.72 11.05
C LYS A 90 6.72 6.42 10.44
N THR A 91 7.52 5.60 11.09
CA THR A 91 8.85 5.23 10.62
C THR A 91 8.78 4.59 9.24
N LEU A 92 7.86 3.64 9.05
CA LEU A 92 7.73 2.93 7.79
C LEU A 92 7.19 3.81 6.67
N VAL A 93 6.22 4.67 6.96
CA VAL A 93 5.69 5.61 5.98
C VAL A 93 6.76 6.58 5.51
N LEU A 94 7.54 7.14 6.42
CA LEU A 94 8.63 8.06 6.06
C LEU A 94 9.73 7.36 5.26
N LYS A 95 10.05 6.13 5.59
CA LYS A 95 10.99 5.32 4.80
C LYS A 95 10.47 5.06 3.38
N ALA A 96 9.19 4.73 3.24
CA ALA A 96 8.57 4.49 1.94
C ALA A 96 8.61 5.76 1.08
N ILE A 97 8.30 6.90 1.66
CA ILE A 97 8.39 8.21 0.99
C ILE A 97 9.81 8.48 0.52
N ALA A 98 10.80 8.28 1.39
CA ALA A 98 12.21 8.47 1.07
C ALA A 98 12.68 7.54 -0.05
N ALA A 99 12.08 6.36 -0.16
CA ALA A 99 12.37 5.41 -1.23
C ALA A 99 11.63 5.70 -2.55
N GLY A 100 10.87 6.80 -2.61
CA GLY A 100 10.15 7.22 -3.81
C GLY A 100 8.83 6.50 -4.03
N LYS A 101 8.26 5.89 -3.00
CA LYS A 101 6.99 5.18 -3.08
C LYS A 101 5.83 6.11 -2.81
N HIS A 102 4.75 5.94 -3.55
CA HIS A 102 3.46 6.51 -3.15
C HIS A 102 2.93 5.72 -1.95
N VAL A 103 2.23 6.39 -1.05
CA VAL A 103 1.73 5.78 0.18
C VAL A 103 0.22 5.99 0.30
N VAL A 104 -0.49 4.94 0.67
CA VAL A 104 -1.89 5.00 1.08
C VAL A 104 -1.95 4.52 2.52
N THR A 105 -2.57 5.29 3.40
CA THR A 105 -2.73 4.93 4.80
C THR A 105 -4.17 5.11 5.25
N ALA A 106 -4.65 4.22 6.10
CA ALA A 106 -5.94 4.36 6.77
C ALA A 106 -5.75 4.81 8.25
N ASN A 107 -4.56 5.20 8.63
CA ASN A 107 -4.19 5.45 10.01
C ASN A 107 -4.48 6.90 10.42
N LYS A 108 -5.66 7.12 10.98
CA LYS A 108 -6.10 8.44 11.47
C LYS A 108 -5.17 8.99 12.56
N ALA A 109 -4.75 8.16 13.49
CA ALA A 109 -3.90 8.58 14.59
C ALA A 109 -2.55 9.10 14.09
N LEU A 110 -2.00 8.42 13.09
CA LEU A 110 -0.75 8.83 12.46
C LEU A 110 -0.87 10.21 11.82
N LEU A 111 -1.90 10.43 11.03
CA LEU A 111 -2.08 11.69 10.33
C LEU A 111 -2.48 12.83 11.27
N ALA A 112 -3.25 12.55 12.30
CA ALA A 112 -3.60 13.56 13.31
C ALA A 112 -2.37 14.06 14.08
N THR A 113 -1.42 13.16 14.35
CA THR A 113 -0.23 13.47 15.15
C THR A 113 0.95 13.96 14.30
N HIS A 114 1.16 13.35 13.14
CA HIS A 114 2.35 13.55 12.30
C HIS A 114 2.05 13.91 10.84
N GLY A 115 0.82 14.29 10.53
CA GLY A 115 0.41 14.56 9.16
C GLY A 115 1.25 15.63 8.46
N ASN A 116 1.53 16.73 9.15
CA ASN A 116 2.32 17.83 8.57
C ASN A 116 3.72 17.37 8.14
N GLU A 117 4.38 16.58 8.97
CA GLU A 117 5.70 16.03 8.69
C GLU A 117 5.64 15.06 7.49
N ILE A 118 4.64 14.20 7.47
CA ILE A 118 4.46 13.22 6.41
C ILE A 118 4.18 13.89 5.06
N PHE A 119 3.26 14.85 5.03
CA PHE A 119 2.92 15.54 3.78
C PHE A 119 4.07 16.42 3.29
N ALA A 120 4.84 17.03 4.19
CA ALA A 120 6.04 17.78 3.82
C ALA A 120 7.09 16.86 3.19
N ALA A 121 7.33 15.69 3.78
CA ALA A 121 8.26 14.70 3.23
C ALA A 121 7.81 14.22 1.85
N ALA A 122 6.50 13.98 1.68
CA ALA A 122 5.95 13.55 0.40
C ALA A 122 6.14 14.59 -0.70
N ARG A 123 5.91 15.86 -0.39
CA ARG A 123 6.15 16.95 -1.35
C ARG A 123 7.62 17.04 -1.75
N GLN A 124 8.52 16.89 -0.80
CA GLN A 124 9.96 16.91 -1.05
C GLN A 124 10.42 15.77 -1.96
N ALA A 125 9.83 14.60 -1.75
CA ALA A 125 10.18 13.40 -2.54
C ALA A 125 9.41 13.31 -3.88
N GLY A 126 8.44 14.18 -4.10
CA GLY A 126 7.61 14.15 -5.31
C GLY A 126 6.66 12.98 -5.37
N VAL A 127 6.22 12.45 -4.23
CA VAL A 127 5.28 11.34 -4.16
C VAL A 127 3.97 11.78 -3.51
N MET A 128 2.93 10.96 -3.68
CA MET A 128 1.63 11.20 -3.08
C MET A 128 1.45 10.39 -1.80
N VAL A 129 0.79 11.01 -0.83
CA VAL A 129 0.27 10.29 0.34
C VAL A 129 -1.25 10.50 0.33
N ALA A 130 -1.99 9.41 0.28
CA ALA A 130 -3.44 9.41 0.32
C ALA A 130 -3.93 8.82 1.63
N PHE A 131 -4.94 9.42 2.19
CA PHE A 131 -5.64 8.89 3.35
C PHE A 131 -7.10 8.64 2.98
N GLU A 132 -7.60 7.45 3.33
CA GLU A 132 -9.00 7.13 3.14
C GLU A 132 -9.41 5.98 4.05
N ALA A 133 -10.45 6.19 4.82
CA ALA A 133 -10.98 5.15 5.70
C ALA A 133 -11.57 3.97 4.93
N ALA A 134 -12.00 4.20 3.70
CA ALA A 134 -12.60 3.20 2.84
C ALA A 134 -11.59 2.54 1.89
N VAL A 135 -10.36 2.30 2.35
CA VAL A 135 -9.30 1.65 1.56
C VAL A 135 -9.78 0.33 0.96
N ALA A 136 -10.64 -0.40 1.67
CA ALA A 136 -11.19 -1.66 1.20
C ALA A 136 -11.91 -1.56 -0.16
N GLY A 137 -12.37 -0.37 -0.54
CA GLY A 137 -12.98 -0.14 -1.85
C GLY A 137 -11.99 0.07 -2.99
N GLY A 138 -10.70 0.18 -2.71
CA GLY A 138 -9.66 0.45 -3.72
C GLY A 138 -9.67 1.86 -4.26
N ILE A 139 -10.60 2.69 -3.84
CA ILE A 139 -10.79 4.05 -4.36
C ILE A 139 -9.58 4.94 -4.14
N PRO A 140 -8.92 4.95 -2.96
CA PRO A 140 -7.75 5.79 -2.73
C PRO A 140 -6.58 5.44 -3.63
N ILE A 141 -6.41 4.17 -3.93
CA ILE A 141 -5.36 3.70 -4.83
C ILE A 141 -5.60 4.25 -6.23
N ILE A 142 -6.83 4.17 -6.71
CA ILE A 142 -7.22 4.70 -8.02
C ILE A 142 -6.98 6.21 -8.08
N LYS A 143 -7.39 6.93 -7.04
CA LYS A 143 -7.22 8.38 -6.97
C LYS A 143 -5.74 8.76 -6.96
N ALA A 144 -4.93 8.10 -6.17
CA ALA A 144 -3.49 8.33 -6.11
C ALA A 144 -2.84 8.12 -7.49
N LEU A 145 -3.27 7.12 -8.23
CA LEU A 145 -2.76 6.84 -9.56
C LEU A 145 -3.15 7.88 -10.59
N ARG A 146 -4.37 8.41 -10.48
CA ARG A 146 -4.86 9.43 -11.43
C ARG A 146 -4.22 10.80 -11.21
N GLU A 147 -3.93 11.13 -9.97
CA GLU A 147 -3.40 12.44 -9.60
C GLU A 147 -1.88 12.46 -9.49
N GLY A 148 -1.26 11.28 -9.42
CA GLY A 148 0.18 11.11 -9.40
C GLY A 148 0.74 10.95 -10.78
#